data_108f8b327d46119fc91f9452e4eb8779
#
_entry.id   108f8b327d46119fc91f9452e4eb8779
#
_cell.length_a   1.000
_cell.length_b   1.000
_cell.length_c   1.000
_cell.angle_alpha   90.00
_cell.angle_beta   90.00
_cell.angle_gamma   90.00
#
_symmetry.space_group_name_H-M   'P 1'
#
loop_
_entity.id
_entity.type
_entity.pdbx_description
1 polymer ?
#
loop_
_entity_poly.entity_id
_entity_poly.type
_entity_poly.pdbx_seq_one_letter_code
_entity_poly.pdbx_strand_id
1 'polypeptide(L)' 'MPLRGLAVLLFLGGIVYAMLSGNWGIGAITFGLGAVVLGMDRLRVARGRPERAIGWVLVLTGAFVVVDALIWMSIGGA' A
#
# COMPACT_ATOMS: atom_id res chain seq x y z
N MET A 1 -17.17 4.05 -7.33
CA MET A 1 -15.90 3.49 -7.83
C MET A 1 -15.56 2.24 -7.05
N PRO A 2 -15.21 1.14 -7.73
CA PRO A 2 -14.87 -0.07 -6.99
C PRO A 2 -13.55 0.12 -6.21
N LEU A 3 -13.50 -0.53 -5.05
CA LEU A 3 -12.33 -0.44 -4.17
C LEU A 3 -11.05 -0.89 -4.88
N ARG A 4 -11.19 -1.87 -5.76
CA ARG A 4 -10.05 -2.40 -6.52
C ARG A 4 -9.44 -1.33 -7.43
N GLY A 5 -10.27 -0.53 -8.10
CA GLY A 5 -9.78 0.54 -8.94
C GLY A 5 -9.04 1.60 -8.14
N LEU A 6 -9.57 1.97 -6.97
CA LEU A 6 -8.92 2.92 -6.08
C LEU A 6 -7.56 2.37 -5.59
N ALA A 7 -7.53 1.09 -5.21
CA ALA A 7 -6.31 0.44 -4.74
C ALA A 7 -5.22 0.44 -5.82
N VAL A 8 -5.58 0.13 -7.06
CA VAL A 8 -4.64 0.13 -8.18
C VAL A 8 -4.12 1.54 -8.45
N LEU A 9 -5.02 2.54 -8.40
CA LEU A 9 -4.62 3.93 -8.59
C LEU A 9 -3.64 4.39 -7.53
N LEU A 10 -3.91 4.06 -6.26
CA LEU A 10 -2.99 4.41 -5.17
C LEU A 10 -1.65 3.71 -5.31
N PHE A 11 -1.69 2.44 -5.65
CA PHE A 11 -0.49 1.62 -5.78
C PHE A 11 0.42 2.14 -6.89
N LEU A 12 -0.12 2.29 -8.09
CA LEU A 12 0.63 2.77 -9.24
C LEU A 12 0.97 4.25 -9.12
N GLY A 13 0.02 5.06 -8.60
CA GLY A 13 0.24 6.47 -8.40
C GLY A 13 1.39 6.75 -7.46
N GLY A 14 1.52 5.94 -6.40
CA GLY A 14 2.64 6.08 -5.46
C GLY A 14 3.98 5.82 -6.12
N ILE A 15 4.06 4.79 -6.95
CA ILE A 15 5.29 4.46 -7.67
C ILE A 15 5.65 5.59 -8.65
N VAL A 16 4.68 6.03 -9.45
CA VAL A 16 4.90 7.09 -10.44
C VAL A 16 5.30 8.39 -9.76
N TYR A 17 4.60 8.77 -8.69
CA TYR A 17 4.92 9.98 -7.95
C TYR A 17 6.34 9.94 -7.39
N ALA A 18 6.74 8.82 -6.81
CA ALA A 18 8.08 8.66 -6.26
C ALA A 18 9.14 8.81 -7.33
N MET A 19 8.90 8.23 -8.50
CA MET A 19 9.86 8.30 -9.61
C MET A 19 9.96 9.70 -10.21
N LEU A 20 8.84 10.41 -10.33
CA LEU A 20 8.82 11.72 -10.97
C LEU A 20 9.30 12.83 -10.05
N SER A 21 8.91 12.78 -8.77
CA SER A 21 9.24 13.84 -7.82
C SER A 21 10.48 13.57 -7.00
N GLY A 22 10.94 12.33 -6.95
CA GLY A 22 12.04 11.91 -6.09
C GLY A 22 11.64 11.83 -4.61
N ASN A 23 10.37 12.06 -4.28
CA ASN A 23 9.90 12.00 -2.90
C ASN A 23 9.45 10.58 -2.57
N TRP A 24 10.39 9.76 -2.21
CA TRP A 24 10.14 8.36 -1.91
C TRP A 24 9.30 8.15 -0.65
N GLY A 25 9.36 9.08 0.30
CA GLY A 25 8.56 8.98 1.53
C GLY A 25 7.06 9.01 1.24
N ILE A 26 6.60 10.03 0.51
CA ILE A 26 5.19 10.16 0.14
C ILE A 26 4.78 9.04 -0.81
N GLY A 27 5.64 8.71 -1.78
CA GLY A 27 5.37 7.62 -2.72
C GLY A 27 5.22 6.29 -2.01
N ALA A 28 6.07 6.00 -1.01
CA ALA A 28 5.98 4.78 -0.22
C ALA A 28 4.69 4.72 0.61
N ILE A 29 4.27 5.85 1.19
CA ILE A 29 3.02 5.90 1.96
C ILE A 29 1.83 5.61 1.04
N THR A 30 1.79 6.24 -0.13
CA THR A 30 0.70 6.02 -1.10
C THR A 30 0.69 4.58 -1.60
N PHE A 31 1.87 4.03 -1.89
CA PHE A 31 2.02 2.63 -2.30
C PHE A 31 1.53 1.69 -1.20
N GLY A 32 1.93 1.93 0.04
CA GLY A 32 1.53 1.09 1.17
C GLY A 32 0.03 1.14 1.42
N LEU A 33 -0.57 2.32 1.33
CA LEU A 33 -2.02 2.47 1.45
C LEU A 33 -2.75 1.70 0.34
N GLY A 34 -2.25 1.75 -0.89
CA GLY A 34 -2.81 0.98 -2.00
C GLY A 34 -2.75 -0.51 -1.72
N ALA A 35 -1.64 -1.00 -1.20
CA ALA A 35 -1.50 -2.41 -0.84
C ALA A 35 -2.47 -2.82 0.27
N VAL A 36 -2.65 -1.97 1.29
CA VAL A 36 -3.60 -2.22 2.38
C VAL A 36 -5.02 -2.30 1.82
N VAL A 37 -5.42 -1.34 1.00
CA VAL A 37 -6.77 -1.31 0.41
C VAL A 37 -6.98 -2.54 -0.46
N LEU A 38 -6.00 -2.91 -1.27
CA LEU A 38 -6.09 -4.10 -2.11
C LEU A 38 -6.21 -5.37 -1.27
N GLY A 39 -5.44 -5.47 -0.19
CA GLY A 39 -5.53 -6.59 0.73
C GLY A 39 -6.89 -6.70 1.38
N MET A 40 -7.46 -5.57 1.82
CA MET A 40 -8.81 -5.54 2.38
C MET A 40 -9.86 -5.98 1.37
N ASP A 41 -9.73 -5.55 0.11
CA ASP A 41 -10.64 -5.98 -0.95
C ASP A 41 -10.57 -7.49 -1.16
N ARG A 42 -9.35 -8.05 -1.14
CA ARG A 42 -9.16 -9.50 -1.25
C ARG A 42 -9.79 -10.25 -0.08
N LEU A 43 -9.65 -9.73 1.14
CA LEU A 43 -10.24 -10.35 2.33
C LEU A 43 -11.77 -10.35 2.27
N ARG A 44 -12.37 -9.33 1.67
CA ARG A 44 -13.84 -9.26 1.54
C ARG A 44 -14.39 -10.35 0.64
N VAL A 45 -13.66 -10.77 -0.37
CA VAL A 45 -14.12 -11.78 -1.35
C VAL A 45 -13.46 -13.13 -1.13
N ALA A 46 -12.58 -13.25 -0.15
CA ALA A 46 -11.86 -14.50 0.11
C ALA A 46 -12.81 -15.58 0.60
N ARG A 47 -12.74 -16.74 -0.02
CA ARG A 47 -13.58 -17.89 0.34
C ARG A 47 -12.78 -19.05 0.91
N GLY A 48 -11.44 -18.94 0.96
CA GLY A 48 -10.60 -20.01 1.44
C GLY A 48 -9.37 -19.48 2.15
N ARG A 49 -8.66 -20.37 2.83
CA ARG A 49 -7.46 -20.00 3.59
C ARG A 49 -6.36 -19.39 2.72
N PRO A 50 -6.04 -19.94 1.53
CA PRO A 50 -4.98 -19.35 0.71
C PRO A 50 -5.29 -17.91 0.27
N GLU A 51 -6.55 -17.62 -0.06
CA GLU A 51 -6.95 -16.28 -0.48
C GLU A 51 -6.89 -15.30 0.69
N ARG A 52 -7.31 -15.75 1.88
CA ARG A 52 -7.24 -14.92 3.08
C ARG A 52 -5.79 -14.65 3.48
N ALA A 53 -4.92 -15.65 3.33
CA ALA A 53 -3.49 -15.45 3.61
C ALA A 53 -2.89 -14.39 2.69
N ILE A 54 -3.22 -14.41 1.41
CA ILE A 54 -2.75 -13.41 0.45
C ILE A 54 -3.25 -12.02 0.85
N GLY A 55 -4.53 -11.91 1.20
CA GLY A 55 -5.12 -10.64 1.65
C GLY A 55 -4.41 -10.08 2.88
N TRP A 56 -4.16 -10.91 3.89
CA TRP A 56 -3.46 -10.50 5.09
C TRP A 56 -2.02 -10.12 4.81
N VAL A 57 -1.33 -10.86 3.94
CA VAL A 57 0.05 -10.52 3.55
C VAL A 57 0.09 -9.13 2.91
N LEU A 58 -0.86 -8.82 2.03
CA LEU A 58 -0.93 -7.51 1.40
C LEU A 58 -1.20 -6.41 2.43
N VAL A 59 -2.14 -6.62 3.35
CA VAL A 59 -2.46 -5.64 4.38
C VAL A 59 -1.24 -5.40 5.29
N LEU A 60 -0.62 -6.46 5.77
CA LEU A 60 0.53 -6.34 6.66
C LEU A 60 1.72 -5.71 5.96
N THR A 61 1.98 -6.09 4.72
CA THR A 61 3.07 -5.50 3.93
C THR A 61 2.83 -4.02 3.71
N GLY A 62 1.62 -3.65 3.31
CA GLY A 62 1.28 -2.24 3.11
C GLY A 62 1.40 -1.42 4.38
N ALA A 63 0.89 -1.95 5.49
CA ALA A 63 0.99 -1.29 6.79
C ALA A 63 2.46 -1.12 7.22
N PHE A 64 3.27 -2.15 7.02
CA PHE A 64 4.70 -2.10 7.33
C PHE A 64 5.39 -1.01 6.52
N VAL A 65 5.12 -0.94 5.22
CA VAL A 65 5.70 0.08 4.34
C VAL A 65 5.31 1.48 4.81
N VAL A 66 4.04 1.69 5.16
CA VAL A 66 3.57 3.00 5.62
C VAL A 66 4.26 3.39 6.92
N VAL A 67 4.32 2.48 7.89
CA VAL A 67 4.95 2.74 9.18
C VAL A 67 6.43 3.03 8.99
N ASP A 68 7.12 2.24 8.19
CA ASP A 68 8.54 2.42 7.91
C ASP A 68 8.81 3.78 7.26
N ALA A 69 7.98 4.17 6.29
CA ALA A 69 8.10 5.47 5.63
C ALA A 69 7.89 6.62 6.62
N LEU A 70 6.89 6.50 7.50
CA LEU A 70 6.62 7.52 8.51
C LEU A 70 7.78 7.65 9.49
N ILE A 71 8.34 6.54 9.95
CA ILE A 71 9.51 6.56 10.83
C ILE A 71 10.69 7.24 10.13
N TRP A 72 10.94 6.90 8.87
CA TRP A 72 12.03 7.47 8.09
C TRP A 72 11.90 8.98 7.94
N MET A 73 10.70 9.44 7.63
CA MET A 73 10.43 10.88 7.52
C MET A 73 10.54 11.58 8.87
N SER A 74 10.14 10.89 9.95
CA SER A 74 10.17 11.42 11.31
C SER A 74 11.60 11.68 11.80
N ILE A 75 12.55 10.85 11.40
CA ILE A 75 13.96 11.04 11.78
C ILE A 75 14.74 11.94 10.82
N GLY A 76 14.02 12.61 9.95
CA GLY A 76 14.63 13.59 9.05
C GLY A 76 15.34 13.02 7.84
N GLY A 77 14.97 11.80 7.45
CA GLY A 77 15.56 11.14 6.30
C GLY A 77 15.05 11.60 4.95
N ALA A 78 14.11 12.49 4.94
CA ALA A 78 13.49 12.94 3.69
C ALA A 78 14.28 14.06 3.03
#